data_1420e89679909f4b426d4bf78e52fa21
#
_entry.id   1420e89679909f4b426d4bf78e52fa21
#
_cell.length_a   1.000
_cell.length_b   1.000
_cell.length_c   1.000
_cell.angle_alpha   90.00
_cell.angle_beta   90.00
_cell.angle_gamma   90.00
#
_symmetry.space_group_name_H-M   'P 1'
#
loop_
_entity.id
_entity.type
_entity.pdbx_description
1 polymer ?
#
loop_
_entity_poly.entity_id
_entity_poly.type
_entity_poly.pdbx_seq_one_letter_code
_entity_poly.pdbx_strand_id
1 'polypeptide(L)'
;MTLNCLVFDIETIPDTDLGRRLLGMDEPDDAVVAEAMFARRREETGSDFLPYEQHRIVAVSAALRSGDQFHLWTLGSVESPEDDIVGRFFAGLEKTQPTLVSWNGSGFDLPVLHYRALKHGIASRRYWDIGDFDQGFRYNNYLGRFHWRHVDLMDVLAGYQPRGRASLEHISALLGLPGKLGMSGALVWDAYRDGRLPEIRAYCETDVLNTYLVYLRFELIRARLAPDAYDAEIARVWGWLEERNEPHWQQFSAAWEPP
;
A
#
# COMPACT_ATOMS: atom_id res chain seq x y z
N MET A 1 1.85 -23.09 -10.90
CA MET A 1 1.88 -22.74 -9.46
C MET A 1 0.77 -21.75 -9.23
N THR A 2 -0.11 -21.96 -8.26
CA THR A 2 -1.22 -21.05 -8.01
C THR A 2 -0.71 -19.87 -7.19
N LEU A 3 -0.85 -18.64 -7.69
CA LEU A 3 -0.53 -17.45 -6.94
C LEU A 3 -1.49 -17.30 -5.74
N ASN A 4 -0.94 -16.99 -4.57
CA ASN A 4 -1.69 -16.57 -3.40
C ASN A 4 -0.99 -15.37 -2.80
N CYS A 5 -1.36 -14.18 -3.26
CA CYS A 5 -0.73 -12.94 -2.83
C CYS A 5 -1.78 -11.85 -2.57
N LEU A 6 -1.46 -10.97 -1.63
CA LEU A 6 -2.17 -9.75 -1.33
C LEU A 6 -1.21 -8.58 -1.56
N VAL A 7 -1.43 -7.85 -2.63
CA VAL A 7 -0.75 -6.57 -2.87
C VAL A 7 -1.52 -5.48 -2.16
N PHE A 8 -0.84 -4.53 -1.51
CA PHE A 8 -1.50 -3.46 -0.79
C PHE A 8 -0.70 -2.16 -0.85
N ASP A 9 -1.41 -1.07 -0.61
CA ASP A 9 -0.88 0.28 -0.47
C ASP A 9 -1.77 1.06 0.50
N ILE A 10 -1.24 2.14 1.11
CA ILE A 10 -1.98 3.00 2.02
C ILE A 10 -1.86 4.46 1.65
N GLU A 11 -2.93 5.23 1.93
CA GLU A 11 -2.88 6.69 1.88
C GLU A 11 -3.10 7.28 3.27
N THR A 12 -2.32 8.31 3.57
CA THR A 12 -2.28 8.88 4.92
C THR A 12 -2.36 10.39 4.90
N ILE A 13 -2.83 10.93 6.02
CA ILE A 13 -2.84 12.36 6.33
C ILE A 13 -2.18 12.61 7.69
N PRO A 14 -1.82 13.86 8.04
CA PRO A 14 -1.37 14.18 9.39
C PRO A 14 -2.40 13.77 10.46
N ASP A 15 -1.94 13.11 11.53
CA ASP A 15 -2.75 12.89 12.74
C ASP A 15 -2.77 14.16 13.58
N THR A 16 -3.69 15.08 13.26
CA THR A 16 -3.78 16.40 13.92
C THR A 16 -4.17 16.29 15.38
N ASP A 17 -4.87 15.23 15.80
CA ASP A 17 -5.14 14.96 17.22
C ASP A 17 -3.84 14.66 17.99
N LEU A 18 -2.96 13.87 17.40
CA LEU A 18 -1.62 13.64 17.95
C LEU A 18 -0.78 14.92 17.87
N GLY A 19 -0.88 15.67 16.76
CA GLY A 19 -0.21 16.95 16.59
C GLY A 19 -0.51 17.94 17.72
N ARG A 20 -1.80 18.10 18.07
CA ARG A 20 -2.22 18.96 19.21
C ARG A 20 -1.52 18.56 20.51
N ARG A 21 -1.49 17.26 20.81
CA ARG A 21 -0.86 16.73 22.03
C ARG A 21 0.65 16.97 22.04
N LEU A 22 1.34 16.73 20.92
CA LEU A 22 2.80 16.84 20.83
C LEU A 22 3.28 18.30 20.84
N LEU A 23 2.46 19.21 20.28
CA LEU A 23 2.79 20.63 20.18
C LEU A 23 2.20 21.45 21.35
N GLY A 24 1.34 20.86 22.20
CA GLY A 24 0.63 21.57 23.27
C GLY A 24 -0.33 22.63 22.72
N MET A 25 -0.94 22.39 21.56
CA MET A 25 -1.84 23.33 20.88
C MET A 25 -3.30 23.07 21.29
N ASP A 26 -4.02 24.15 21.61
CA ASP A 26 -5.49 24.15 21.76
C ASP A 26 -6.11 24.85 20.54
N GLU A 27 -5.83 24.29 19.35
CA GLU A 27 -6.22 24.83 18.05
C GLU A 27 -7.26 23.90 17.41
N PRO A 28 -8.49 24.37 17.13
CA PRO A 28 -9.53 23.54 16.55
C PRO A 28 -9.34 23.27 15.05
N ASP A 29 -8.65 24.14 14.32
CA ASP A 29 -8.43 24.00 12.88
C ASP A 29 -7.32 22.98 12.58
N ASP A 30 -7.70 21.85 12.00
CA ASP A 30 -6.76 20.79 11.59
C ASP A 30 -5.70 21.28 10.60
N ALA A 31 -6.02 22.26 9.74
CA ALA A 31 -5.05 22.79 8.78
C ALA A 31 -3.93 23.57 9.47
N VAL A 32 -4.26 24.33 10.51
CA VAL A 32 -3.27 25.08 11.31
C VAL A 32 -2.37 24.12 12.07
N VAL A 33 -2.95 23.08 12.67
CA VAL A 33 -2.18 22.05 13.39
C VAL A 33 -1.25 21.30 12.45
N ALA A 34 -1.75 20.85 11.28
CA ALA A 34 -0.95 20.14 10.29
C ALA A 34 0.22 21.00 9.80
N GLU A 35 0.00 22.29 9.51
CA GLU A 35 1.08 23.21 9.12
C GLU A 35 2.12 23.37 10.22
N ALA A 36 1.71 23.45 11.47
CA ALA A 36 2.64 23.50 12.62
C ALA A 36 3.47 22.19 12.72
N MET A 37 2.86 21.03 12.48
CA MET A 37 3.56 19.74 12.42
C MET A 37 4.59 19.72 11.29
N PHE A 38 4.22 20.15 10.08
CA PHE A 38 5.12 20.23 8.94
C PHE A 38 6.25 21.23 9.16
N ALA A 39 5.96 22.42 9.69
CA ALA A 39 6.94 23.45 9.99
C ALA A 39 8.00 22.93 10.97
N ARG A 40 7.56 22.33 12.08
CA ARG A 40 8.47 21.71 13.06
C ARG A 40 9.33 20.64 12.41
N ARG A 41 8.74 19.79 11.58
CA ARG A 41 9.49 18.73 10.91
C ARG A 41 10.53 19.27 9.93
N ARG A 42 10.19 20.34 9.18
CA ARG A 42 11.16 21.04 8.30
C ARG A 42 12.32 21.63 9.08
N GLU A 43 12.07 22.20 10.25
CA GLU A 43 13.13 22.73 11.12
C GLU A 43 14.07 21.61 11.62
N GLU A 44 13.53 20.46 11.97
CA GLU A 44 14.30 19.33 12.51
C GLU A 44 15.12 18.58 11.45
N THR A 45 14.60 18.47 10.22
CA THR A 45 15.14 17.52 9.21
C THR A 45 15.36 18.10 7.83
N GLY A 46 14.87 19.30 7.55
CA GLY A 46 14.84 19.90 6.22
C GLY A 46 13.73 19.34 5.29
N SER A 47 12.87 18.45 5.79
CA SER A 47 11.75 17.85 5.05
C SER A 47 10.47 17.96 5.88
N ASP A 48 9.33 18.09 5.22
CA ASP A 48 8.00 18.08 5.85
C ASP A 48 7.42 16.66 6.01
N PHE A 49 8.12 15.62 5.54
CA PHE A 49 7.69 14.24 5.72
C PHE A 49 7.66 13.87 7.21
N LEU A 50 6.44 13.66 7.73
CA LEU A 50 6.21 13.39 9.15
C LEU A 50 6.77 12.03 9.58
N PRO A 51 7.10 11.84 10.88
CA PRO A 51 7.37 10.54 11.46
C PRO A 51 6.16 9.61 11.33
N TYR A 52 6.39 8.30 11.22
CA TYR A 52 5.35 7.30 10.90
C TYR A 52 4.17 7.29 11.89
N GLU A 53 4.43 7.51 13.18
CA GLU A 53 3.39 7.58 14.21
C GLU A 53 2.48 8.79 14.10
N GLN A 54 2.89 9.80 13.34
CA GLN A 54 2.13 11.03 13.11
C GLN A 54 1.24 10.96 11.87
N HIS A 55 1.19 9.82 11.20
CA HIS A 55 0.30 9.57 10.07
C HIS A 55 -1.00 8.92 10.54
N ARG A 56 -2.14 9.38 10.00
CA ARG A 56 -3.46 8.77 10.10
C ARG A 56 -3.84 8.15 8.76
N ILE A 57 -4.24 6.90 8.77
CA ILE A 57 -4.65 6.18 7.56
C ILE A 57 -6.05 6.61 7.14
N VAL A 58 -6.24 6.96 5.87
CA VAL A 58 -7.53 7.32 5.26
C VAL A 58 -7.96 6.37 4.15
N ALA A 59 -7.03 5.62 3.57
CA ALA A 59 -7.32 4.55 2.63
C ALA A 59 -6.31 3.41 2.79
N VAL A 60 -6.77 2.19 2.61
CA VAL A 60 -5.96 0.99 2.39
C VAL A 60 -6.59 0.25 1.22
N SER A 61 -5.89 0.15 0.12
CA SER A 61 -6.32 -0.64 -1.03
C SER A 61 -5.57 -1.95 -1.11
N ALA A 62 -6.24 -2.98 -1.62
CA ALA A 62 -5.68 -4.31 -1.72
C ALA A 62 -6.10 -5.02 -3.01
N ALA A 63 -5.17 -5.77 -3.61
CA ALA A 63 -5.44 -6.72 -4.66
C ALA A 63 -5.13 -8.13 -4.16
N LEU A 64 -6.15 -8.98 -4.07
CA LEU A 64 -6.02 -10.39 -3.69
C LEU A 64 -6.06 -11.27 -4.94
N ARG A 65 -5.00 -12.03 -5.16
CA ARG A 65 -4.93 -13.10 -6.15
C ARG A 65 -4.88 -14.44 -5.44
N SER A 66 -5.95 -15.24 -5.50
CA SER A 66 -6.01 -16.52 -4.81
C SER A 66 -6.84 -17.53 -5.61
N GLY A 67 -6.31 -18.75 -5.81
CA GLY A 67 -6.94 -19.74 -6.69
C GLY A 67 -7.09 -19.19 -8.11
N ASP A 68 -8.33 -19.12 -8.63
CA ASP A 68 -8.65 -18.51 -9.93
C ASP A 68 -9.25 -17.10 -9.81
N GLN A 69 -9.27 -16.54 -8.59
CA GLN A 69 -9.90 -15.27 -8.29
C GLN A 69 -8.87 -14.13 -8.26
N PHE A 70 -9.24 -13.01 -8.87
CA PHE A 70 -8.55 -11.73 -8.73
C PHE A 70 -9.57 -10.68 -8.30
N HIS A 71 -9.30 -10.01 -7.19
CA HIS A 71 -10.12 -8.93 -6.65
C HIS A 71 -9.23 -7.76 -6.26
N LEU A 72 -9.66 -6.55 -6.60
CA LEU A 72 -9.02 -5.32 -6.15
C LEU A 72 -10.11 -4.39 -5.58
N TRP A 73 -9.85 -3.84 -4.41
CA TRP A 73 -10.79 -2.97 -3.70
C TRP A 73 -10.08 -2.12 -2.66
N THR A 74 -10.71 -1.02 -2.23
CA THR A 74 -10.30 -0.29 -1.04
C THR A 74 -11.11 -0.77 0.17
N LEU A 75 -10.44 -1.00 1.30
CA LEU A 75 -11.05 -1.51 2.53
C LEU A 75 -12.04 -0.51 3.13
N GLY A 76 -13.18 -1.01 3.59
CA GLY A 76 -14.25 -0.18 4.14
C GLY A 76 -14.92 0.72 3.10
N SER A 77 -15.69 1.70 3.58
CA SER A 77 -16.31 2.76 2.77
C SER A 77 -15.65 4.12 3.05
N VAL A 78 -16.12 5.19 2.40
CA VAL A 78 -15.66 6.56 2.67
C VAL A 78 -16.02 7.05 4.08
N GLU A 79 -17.01 6.42 4.73
CA GLU A 79 -17.44 6.73 6.09
C GLU A 79 -16.76 5.81 7.14
N SER A 80 -16.02 4.80 6.72
CA SER A 80 -15.37 3.87 7.65
C SER A 80 -14.33 4.59 8.50
N PRO A 81 -14.38 4.42 9.84
CA PRO A 81 -13.33 4.96 10.71
C PRO A 81 -12.02 4.18 10.52
N GLU A 82 -10.92 4.79 10.94
CA GLU A 82 -9.57 4.25 10.75
C GLU A 82 -9.37 2.86 11.38
N ASP A 83 -9.91 2.65 12.57
CA ASP A 83 -9.83 1.35 13.28
C ASP A 83 -10.51 0.22 12.51
N ASP A 84 -11.66 0.49 11.85
CA ASP A 84 -12.32 -0.47 10.95
C ASP A 84 -11.44 -0.80 9.75
N ILE A 85 -10.86 0.22 9.09
CA ILE A 85 -9.99 0.04 7.92
C ILE A 85 -8.75 -0.80 8.27
N VAL A 86 -8.04 -0.43 9.33
CA VAL A 86 -6.84 -1.13 9.81
C VAL A 86 -7.20 -2.54 10.31
N GLY A 87 -8.33 -2.68 11.02
CA GLY A 87 -8.84 -3.97 11.48
C GLY A 87 -9.12 -4.93 10.34
N ARG A 88 -9.73 -4.47 9.25
CA ARG A 88 -10.00 -5.27 8.04
C ARG A 88 -8.71 -5.74 7.35
N PHE A 89 -7.68 -4.89 7.31
CA PHE A 89 -6.38 -5.28 6.76
C PHE A 89 -5.79 -6.49 7.50
N PHE A 90 -5.66 -6.40 8.82
CA PHE A 90 -5.11 -7.49 9.62
C PHE A 90 -6.01 -8.73 9.66
N ALA A 91 -7.33 -8.56 9.69
CA ALA A 91 -8.27 -9.68 9.59
C ALA A 91 -8.17 -10.42 8.23
N GLY A 92 -7.92 -9.69 7.15
CA GLY A 92 -7.65 -10.27 5.83
C GLY A 92 -6.41 -11.15 5.84
N LEU A 93 -5.31 -10.69 6.46
CA LEU A 93 -4.08 -11.48 6.61
C LEU A 93 -4.27 -12.73 7.47
N GLU A 94 -5.02 -12.62 8.58
CA GLU A 94 -5.37 -13.78 9.41
C GLU A 94 -6.07 -14.88 8.62
N LYS A 95 -7.04 -14.47 7.77
CA LYS A 95 -7.90 -15.40 7.04
C LYS A 95 -7.20 -16.06 5.86
N THR A 96 -6.42 -15.32 5.09
CA THR A 96 -5.91 -15.77 3.79
C THR A 96 -4.44 -16.17 3.82
N GLN A 97 -3.67 -15.67 4.78
CA GLN A 97 -2.23 -15.91 4.96
C GLN A 97 -1.45 -15.84 3.62
N PRO A 98 -1.62 -14.79 2.83
CA PRO A 98 -1.04 -14.68 1.50
C PRO A 98 0.45 -14.35 1.58
N THR A 99 1.16 -14.42 0.46
CA THR A 99 2.35 -13.60 0.28
C THR A 99 1.91 -12.14 0.24
N LEU A 100 2.36 -11.35 1.20
CA LEU A 100 2.10 -9.92 1.23
C LEU A 100 3.07 -9.23 0.27
N VAL A 101 2.58 -8.30 -0.55
CA VAL A 101 3.39 -7.59 -1.55
C VAL A 101 3.13 -6.09 -1.43
N SER A 102 4.19 -5.29 -1.54
CA SER A 102 4.11 -3.84 -1.48
C SER A 102 5.21 -3.16 -2.30
N TRP A 103 5.05 -1.87 -2.52
CA TRP A 103 6.11 -0.99 -3.00
C TRP A 103 6.57 -0.06 -1.88
N ASN A 104 7.76 -0.26 -1.32
CA ASN A 104 8.28 0.46 -0.15
C ASN A 104 7.50 0.21 1.16
N GLY A 105 6.69 -0.84 1.22
CA GLY A 105 5.85 -1.08 2.40
C GLY A 105 6.63 -1.34 3.68
N SER A 106 7.83 -1.92 3.60
CA SER A 106 8.76 -2.05 4.73
C SER A 106 9.26 -0.69 5.24
N GLY A 107 9.37 0.28 4.33
CA GLY A 107 9.88 1.62 4.61
C GLY A 107 8.82 2.63 5.02
N PHE A 108 7.52 2.34 4.83
CA PHE A 108 6.45 3.27 5.17
C PHE A 108 5.16 2.58 5.63
N ASP A 109 4.49 1.85 4.77
CA ASP A 109 3.12 1.35 4.99
C ASP A 109 2.99 0.50 6.24
N LEU A 110 3.87 -0.51 6.38
CA LEU A 110 3.83 -1.42 7.52
C LEU A 110 4.18 -0.73 8.84
N PRO A 111 5.24 0.10 8.94
CA PRO A 111 5.47 0.91 10.13
C PRO A 111 4.27 1.77 10.54
N VAL A 112 3.61 2.44 9.58
CA VAL A 112 2.40 3.22 9.87
C VAL A 112 1.28 2.30 10.36
N LEU A 113 0.98 1.21 9.66
CA LEU A 113 -0.03 0.23 10.07
C LEU A 113 0.23 -0.33 11.47
N HIS A 114 1.51 -0.56 11.84
CA HIS A 114 1.86 -1.02 13.19
C HIS A 114 1.48 0.01 14.27
N TYR A 115 1.85 1.29 14.06
CA TYR A 115 1.51 2.35 15.01
C TYR A 115 0.00 2.58 15.10
N ARG A 116 -0.73 2.45 13.97
CA ARG A 116 -2.19 2.56 13.99
C ARG A 116 -2.85 1.35 14.65
N ALA A 117 -2.36 0.14 14.41
CA ALA A 117 -2.81 -1.04 15.13
C ALA A 117 -2.55 -0.94 16.64
N LEU A 118 -1.39 -0.40 17.05
CA LEU A 118 -1.06 -0.14 18.45
C LEU A 118 -2.03 0.89 19.06
N LYS A 119 -2.31 2.00 18.37
CA LYS A 119 -3.25 3.03 18.81
C LYS A 119 -4.65 2.48 19.06
N HIS A 120 -5.12 1.63 18.16
CA HIS A 120 -6.50 1.09 18.18
C HIS A 120 -6.63 -0.26 18.89
N GLY A 121 -5.54 -0.86 19.38
CA GLY A 121 -5.54 -2.15 20.05
C GLY A 121 -5.91 -3.32 19.12
N ILE A 122 -5.56 -3.22 17.83
CA ILE A 122 -5.90 -4.24 16.81
C ILE A 122 -4.90 -5.38 16.90
N ALA A 123 -5.41 -6.58 17.20
CA ALA A 123 -4.60 -7.79 17.28
C ALA A 123 -4.55 -8.53 15.95
N SER A 124 -3.38 -9.09 15.61
CA SER A 124 -3.20 -10.02 14.51
C SER A 124 -2.16 -11.07 14.88
N ARG A 125 -2.61 -12.25 15.26
CA ARG A 125 -1.73 -13.31 15.70
C ARG A 125 -0.81 -13.80 14.59
N ARG A 126 -1.32 -13.96 13.37
CA ARG A 126 -0.57 -14.47 12.23
C ARG A 126 0.45 -13.49 11.71
N TYR A 127 0.11 -12.21 11.70
CA TYR A 127 1.04 -11.17 11.26
C TYR A 127 2.29 -11.12 12.14
N TRP A 128 2.11 -11.22 13.47
CA TRP A 128 3.19 -11.14 14.46
C TRP A 128 3.85 -12.49 14.78
N ASP A 129 3.38 -13.59 14.16
CA ASP A 129 3.94 -14.92 14.41
C ASP A 129 5.36 -15.04 13.83
N ILE A 130 6.31 -15.36 14.67
CA ILE A 130 7.71 -15.64 14.31
C ILE A 130 8.09 -17.10 14.56
N GLY A 131 7.09 -17.98 14.68
CA GLY A 131 7.25 -19.39 14.99
C GLY A 131 6.83 -19.77 16.40
N ASP A 132 6.21 -18.85 17.15
CA ASP A 132 5.71 -19.09 18.51
C ASP A 132 4.42 -19.93 18.48
N PHE A 133 3.61 -19.75 17.46
CA PHE A 133 2.32 -20.43 17.28
C PHE A 133 2.34 -21.44 16.13
N ASP A 134 3.00 -21.08 15.04
CA ASP A 134 3.16 -21.92 13.86
C ASP A 134 4.64 -21.96 13.46
N GLN A 135 5.27 -23.11 13.59
CA GLN A 135 6.69 -23.28 13.27
C GLN A 135 7.04 -22.95 11.81
N GLY A 136 6.07 -22.99 10.90
CA GLY A 136 6.23 -22.54 9.50
C GLY A 136 6.60 -21.07 9.37
N PHE A 137 6.26 -20.24 10.39
CA PHE A 137 6.62 -18.82 10.42
C PHE A 137 8.04 -18.56 10.94
N ARG A 138 8.72 -19.54 11.53
CA ARG A 138 10.03 -19.35 12.14
C ARG A 138 11.09 -18.84 11.16
N TYR A 139 11.05 -19.32 9.93
CA TYR A 139 12.02 -18.96 8.88
C TYR A 139 11.39 -18.26 7.68
N ASN A 140 10.09 -18.00 7.73
CA ASN A 140 9.37 -17.28 6.69
C ASN A 140 8.12 -16.61 7.29
N ASN A 141 8.27 -15.41 7.86
CA ASN A 141 7.23 -14.61 8.49
C ASN A 141 7.10 -13.23 7.81
N TYR A 142 6.11 -12.44 8.20
CA TYR A 142 5.86 -11.11 7.63
C TYR A 142 6.87 -10.04 8.09
N LEU A 143 7.57 -10.27 9.21
CA LEU A 143 8.46 -9.29 9.83
C LEU A 143 9.90 -9.35 9.31
N GLY A 144 10.31 -10.51 8.81
CA GLY A 144 11.68 -10.74 8.34
C GLY A 144 11.92 -10.09 6.98
N ARG A 145 12.77 -9.06 6.92
CA ARG A 145 13.10 -8.30 5.69
C ARG A 145 13.55 -9.19 4.52
N PHE A 146 14.17 -10.33 4.79
CA PHE A 146 14.65 -11.25 3.76
C PHE A 146 13.76 -12.47 3.58
N HIS A 147 12.60 -12.49 4.23
CA HIS A 147 11.63 -13.55 4.09
C HIS A 147 10.72 -13.29 2.87
N TRP A 148 10.16 -14.35 2.31
CA TRP A 148 9.28 -14.28 1.15
C TRP A 148 7.79 -14.23 1.51
N ARG A 149 7.45 -14.13 2.78
CA ARG A 149 6.07 -13.96 3.22
C ARG A 149 5.60 -12.50 3.08
N HIS A 150 6.54 -11.55 3.15
CA HIS A 150 6.36 -10.19 2.68
C HIS A 150 7.44 -9.88 1.65
N VAL A 151 7.02 -9.39 0.48
CA VAL A 151 7.89 -8.97 -0.63
C VAL A 151 7.72 -7.46 -0.81
N ASP A 152 8.68 -6.70 -0.33
CA ASP A 152 8.82 -5.29 -0.68
C ASP A 152 9.58 -5.21 -2.01
N LEU A 153 8.86 -4.93 -3.09
CA LEU A 153 9.42 -4.93 -4.45
C LEU A 153 10.51 -3.87 -4.62
N MET A 154 10.35 -2.69 -4.03
CA MET A 154 11.38 -1.65 -4.11
C MET A 154 12.67 -2.11 -3.43
N ASP A 155 12.57 -2.76 -2.30
CA ASP A 155 13.72 -3.22 -1.52
C ASP A 155 14.45 -4.39 -2.21
N VAL A 156 13.69 -5.40 -2.65
CA VAL A 156 14.28 -6.60 -3.27
C VAL A 156 14.90 -6.30 -4.63
N LEU A 157 14.25 -5.47 -5.46
CA LEU A 157 14.78 -5.06 -6.77
C LEU A 157 16.01 -4.16 -6.64
N ALA A 158 16.11 -3.37 -5.58
CA ALA A 158 17.28 -2.57 -5.24
C ALA A 158 18.43 -3.42 -4.63
N GLY A 159 18.28 -4.75 -4.50
CA GLY A 159 19.24 -5.59 -3.80
C GLY A 159 19.43 -5.17 -2.35
N TYR A 160 18.35 -4.67 -1.72
CA TYR A 160 18.31 -4.13 -0.35
C TYR A 160 19.25 -2.92 -0.12
N GLN A 161 19.67 -2.24 -1.20
CA GLN A 161 20.57 -1.08 -1.14
C GLN A 161 19.78 0.22 -1.28
N PRO A 162 19.88 1.18 -0.33
CA PRO A 162 19.11 2.44 -0.42
C PRO A 162 19.34 3.22 -1.71
N ARG A 163 20.57 3.18 -2.26
CA ARG A 163 20.93 3.89 -3.51
C ARG A 163 20.33 3.25 -4.77
N GLY A 164 19.89 1.99 -4.69
CA GLY A 164 19.27 1.27 -5.81
C GLY A 164 17.75 1.45 -5.89
N ARG A 165 17.15 2.11 -4.91
CA ARG A 165 15.70 2.29 -4.86
C ARG A 165 15.21 3.20 -5.98
N ALA A 166 14.16 2.78 -6.66
CA ALA A 166 13.44 3.56 -7.65
C ALA A 166 12.00 3.82 -7.20
N SER A 167 11.35 4.84 -7.74
CA SER A 167 9.91 5.06 -7.51
C SER A 167 9.07 4.06 -8.31
N LEU A 168 7.85 3.75 -7.82
CA LEU A 168 6.88 2.94 -8.56
C LEU A 168 6.60 3.54 -9.94
N GLU A 169 6.50 4.87 -10.02
CA GLU A 169 6.30 5.61 -11.28
C GLU A 169 7.39 5.30 -12.31
N HIS A 170 8.67 5.33 -11.90
CA HIS A 170 9.77 5.04 -12.83
C HIS A 170 9.79 3.58 -13.27
N ILE A 171 9.46 2.65 -12.39
CA ILE A 171 9.40 1.23 -12.73
C ILE A 171 8.15 0.93 -13.59
N SER A 172 7.03 1.57 -13.32
CA SER A 172 5.85 1.49 -14.19
C SER A 172 6.18 1.97 -15.60
N ALA A 173 6.80 3.14 -15.73
CA ALA A 173 7.23 3.67 -17.02
C ALA A 173 8.24 2.73 -17.74
N LEU A 174 9.19 2.15 -17.00
CA LEU A 174 10.14 1.16 -17.54
C LEU A 174 9.45 -0.06 -18.15
N LEU A 175 8.29 -0.46 -17.57
CA LEU A 175 7.54 -1.64 -17.97
C LEU A 175 6.38 -1.32 -18.95
N GLY A 176 6.20 -0.06 -19.35
CA GLY A 176 5.06 0.38 -20.18
C GLY A 176 3.71 0.33 -19.45
N LEU A 177 3.73 0.42 -18.12
CA LEU A 177 2.52 0.48 -17.29
C LEU A 177 2.07 1.95 -17.10
N PRO A 178 0.76 2.20 -16.82
CA PRO A 178 0.22 3.55 -16.69
C PRO A 178 0.91 4.43 -15.65
N GLY A 179 1.39 3.82 -14.55
CA GLY A 179 1.97 4.59 -13.44
C GLY A 179 0.95 5.50 -12.76
N LYS A 180 1.40 6.69 -12.35
CA LYS A 180 0.55 7.66 -11.64
C LYS A 180 -0.39 8.39 -12.60
N LEU A 181 -1.67 8.41 -12.27
CA LEU A 181 -2.73 9.04 -13.05
C LEU A 181 -3.26 10.30 -12.34
N GLY A 182 -2.43 11.35 -12.28
CA GLY A 182 -2.88 12.70 -11.88
C GLY A 182 -2.82 13.04 -10.38
N MET A 183 -2.62 12.09 -9.47
CA MET A 183 -2.42 12.33 -8.04
C MET A 183 -1.02 11.91 -7.59
N SER A 184 -0.57 12.44 -6.48
CA SER A 184 0.65 12.01 -5.80
C SER A 184 0.46 12.07 -4.29
N GLY A 185 1.25 11.33 -3.51
CA GLY A 185 1.18 11.33 -2.05
C GLY A 185 1.27 12.74 -1.43
N ALA A 186 2.00 13.66 -2.06
CA ALA A 186 2.09 15.05 -1.61
C ALA A 186 0.76 15.83 -1.69
N LEU A 187 -0.18 15.40 -2.54
CA LEU A 187 -1.48 16.04 -2.74
C LEU A 187 -2.60 15.43 -1.89
N VAL A 188 -2.32 14.33 -1.18
CA VAL A 188 -3.35 13.61 -0.41
C VAL A 188 -3.95 14.45 0.70
N TRP A 189 -3.14 15.22 1.41
CA TRP A 189 -3.64 16.10 2.48
C TRP A 189 -4.59 17.19 1.94
N ASP A 190 -4.22 17.85 0.86
CA ASP A 190 -5.07 18.87 0.25
C ASP A 190 -6.36 18.26 -0.32
N ALA A 191 -6.25 17.12 -1.01
CA ALA A 191 -7.41 16.40 -1.52
C ALA A 191 -8.37 15.97 -0.38
N TYR A 192 -7.83 15.53 0.75
CA TYR A 192 -8.63 15.16 1.92
C TYR A 192 -9.38 16.36 2.50
N ARG A 193 -8.70 17.49 2.66
CA ARG A 193 -9.32 18.75 3.14
C ARG A 193 -10.43 19.25 2.24
N ASP A 194 -10.28 19.05 0.93
CA ASP A 194 -11.29 19.40 -0.09
C ASP A 194 -12.45 18.40 -0.16
N GLY A 195 -12.48 17.36 0.71
CA GLY A 195 -13.51 16.33 0.72
C GLY A 195 -13.41 15.31 -0.43
N ARG A 196 -12.25 15.23 -1.11
CA ARG A 196 -12.00 14.35 -2.26
C ARG A 196 -11.47 12.97 -1.88
N LEU A 197 -11.94 12.41 -0.74
CA LEU A 197 -11.56 11.07 -0.30
C LEU A 197 -11.82 9.96 -1.35
N PRO A 198 -12.90 10.00 -2.15
CA PRO A 198 -13.08 9.04 -3.25
C PRO A 198 -11.93 9.04 -4.27
N GLU A 199 -11.36 10.21 -4.57
CA GLU A 199 -10.21 10.32 -5.50
C GLU A 199 -8.93 9.76 -4.87
N ILE A 200 -8.70 9.96 -3.56
CA ILE A 200 -7.59 9.37 -2.82
C ILE A 200 -7.68 7.84 -2.86
N ARG A 201 -8.86 7.28 -2.65
CA ARG A 201 -9.11 5.83 -2.73
C ARG A 201 -8.83 5.28 -4.14
N ALA A 202 -9.31 5.98 -5.18
CA ALA A 202 -9.05 5.62 -6.57
C ALA A 202 -7.55 5.65 -6.91
N TYR A 203 -6.82 6.65 -6.41
CA TYR A 203 -5.37 6.75 -6.55
C TYR A 203 -4.66 5.56 -5.88
N CYS A 204 -4.97 5.25 -4.63
CA CYS A 204 -4.45 4.09 -3.90
C CYS A 204 -4.72 2.76 -4.66
N GLU A 205 -5.91 2.60 -5.26
CA GLU A 205 -6.26 1.42 -6.07
C GLU A 205 -5.37 1.30 -7.32
N THR A 206 -5.08 2.41 -8.01
CA THR A 206 -4.21 2.38 -9.20
C THR A 206 -2.77 2.07 -8.86
N ASP A 207 -2.25 2.54 -7.71
CA ASP A 207 -0.90 2.21 -7.24
C ASP A 207 -0.80 0.72 -6.85
N VAL A 208 -1.85 0.15 -6.24
CA VAL A 208 -1.95 -1.30 -5.98
C VAL A 208 -1.94 -2.11 -7.27
N LEU A 209 -2.68 -1.69 -8.31
CA LEU A 209 -2.68 -2.42 -9.59
C LEU A 209 -1.33 -2.35 -10.30
N ASN A 210 -0.69 -1.17 -10.34
CA ASN A 210 0.68 -1.03 -10.86
C ASN A 210 1.65 -1.95 -10.10
N THR A 211 1.59 -1.97 -8.77
CA THR A 211 2.43 -2.82 -7.93
C THR A 211 2.19 -4.32 -8.22
N TYR A 212 0.93 -4.73 -8.43
CA TYR A 212 0.61 -6.10 -8.81
C TYR A 212 1.21 -6.49 -10.18
N LEU A 213 1.11 -5.62 -11.18
CA LEU A 213 1.69 -5.86 -12.51
C LEU A 213 3.22 -5.94 -12.46
N VAL A 214 3.86 -5.10 -11.64
CA VAL A 214 5.31 -5.20 -11.35
C VAL A 214 5.63 -6.52 -10.67
N TYR A 215 4.81 -6.97 -9.70
CA TYR A 215 4.99 -8.25 -9.03
C TYR A 215 4.88 -9.44 -9.99
N LEU A 216 3.95 -9.43 -10.92
CA LEU A 216 3.86 -10.48 -11.95
C LEU A 216 5.14 -10.54 -12.80
N ARG A 217 5.68 -9.40 -13.21
CA ARG A 217 6.96 -9.31 -13.94
C ARG A 217 8.12 -9.81 -13.09
N PHE A 218 8.12 -9.51 -11.80
CA PHE A 218 9.10 -10.01 -10.85
C PHE A 218 9.04 -11.53 -10.70
N GLU A 219 7.84 -12.11 -10.58
CA GLU A 219 7.67 -13.57 -10.52
C GLU A 219 8.12 -14.27 -11.80
N LEU A 220 7.94 -13.62 -12.98
CA LEU A 220 8.44 -14.09 -14.26
C LEU A 220 9.98 -14.12 -14.29
N ILE A 221 10.66 -13.03 -13.93
CA ILE A 221 12.13 -12.96 -13.99
C ILE A 221 12.82 -13.87 -12.99
N ARG A 222 12.16 -14.20 -11.87
CA ARG A 222 12.68 -15.20 -10.91
C ARG A 222 12.25 -16.64 -11.25
N ALA A 223 11.66 -16.87 -12.42
CA ALA A 223 11.20 -18.16 -12.94
C ALA A 223 10.19 -18.90 -12.00
N ARG A 224 9.41 -18.12 -11.23
CA ARG A 224 8.28 -18.64 -10.42
C ARG A 224 6.98 -18.65 -11.21
N LEU A 225 6.88 -17.81 -12.20
CA LEU A 225 5.79 -17.75 -13.17
C LEU A 225 6.37 -18.06 -14.55
N ALA A 226 5.83 -19.08 -15.24
CA ALA A 226 6.23 -19.38 -16.61
C ALA A 226 5.67 -18.31 -17.58
N PRO A 227 6.26 -18.10 -18.76
CA PRO A 227 5.81 -17.06 -19.69
C PRO A 227 4.33 -17.16 -20.06
N ASP A 228 3.82 -18.34 -20.36
CA ASP A 228 2.41 -18.59 -20.68
C ASP A 228 1.48 -18.30 -19.49
N ALA A 229 1.93 -18.61 -18.28
CA ALA A 229 1.19 -18.28 -17.07
C ALA A 229 1.22 -16.77 -16.76
N TYR A 230 2.32 -16.08 -17.08
CA TYR A 230 2.40 -14.63 -16.99
C TYR A 230 1.41 -13.98 -17.97
N ASP A 231 1.38 -14.40 -19.23
CA ASP A 231 0.44 -13.89 -20.24
C ASP A 231 -1.02 -14.13 -19.83
N ALA A 232 -1.32 -15.28 -19.23
CA ALA A 232 -2.64 -15.58 -18.69
C ALA A 232 -3.03 -14.68 -17.52
N GLU A 233 -2.08 -14.29 -16.65
CA GLU A 233 -2.35 -13.34 -15.56
C GLU A 233 -2.55 -11.92 -16.09
N ILE A 234 -1.79 -11.48 -17.10
CA ILE A 234 -2.02 -10.19 -17.78
C ILE A 234 -3.41 -10.15 -18.42
N ALA A 235 -3.79 -11.21 -19.15
CA ALA A 235 -5.12 -11.32 -19.75
C ALA A 235 -6.24 -11.31 -18.70
N ARG A 236 -6.02 -11.91 -17.53
CA ARG A 236 -6.97 -11.88 -16.39
C ARG A 236 -7.18 -10.45 -15.87
N VAL A 237 -6.09 -9.70 -15.67
CA VAL A 237 -6.18 -8.31 -15.23
C VAL A 237 -6.88 -7.45 -16.27
N TRP A 238 -6.58 -7.68 -17.54
CA TRP A 238 -7.23 -6.95 -18.63
C TRP A 238 -8.74 -7.23 -18.67
N GLY A 239 -9.16 -8.50 -18.61
CA GLY A 239 -10.57 -8.86 -18.53
C GLY A 239 -11.27 -8.30 -17.29
N TRP A 240 -10.57 -8.24 -16.15
CA TRP A 240 -11.09 -7.61 -14.94
C TRP A 240 -11.31 -6.09 -15.14
N LEU A 241 -10.40 -5.39 -15.86
CA LEU A 241 -10.52 -3.97 -16.17
C LEU A 241 -11.66 -3.69 -17.15
N GLU A 242 -11.87 -4.55 -18.16
CA GLU A 242 -12.96 -4.41 -19.15
C GLU A 242 -14.37 -4.44 -18.52
N GLU A 243 -14.50 -5.08 -17.36
CA GLU A 243 -15.76 -5.13 -16.60
C GLU A 243 -15.98 -3.88 -15.71
N ARG A 244 -15.06 -2.90 -15.70
CA ARG A 244 -15.08 -1.73 -14.83
C ARG A 244 -15.52 -0.47 -15.57
N ASN A 245 -16.37 0.32 -14.88
CA ASN A 245 -16.90 1.58 -15.43
C ASN A 245 -16.41 2.81 -14.65
N GLU A 246 -15.69 2.61 -13.56
CA GLU A 246 -15.15 3.68 -12.73
C GLU A 246 -14.13 4.50 -13.53
N PRO A 247 -14.16 5.85 -13.44
CA PRO A 247 -13.34 6.73 -14.30
C PRO A 247 -11.83 6.43 -14.22
N HIS A 248 -11.31 6.11 -13.03
CA HIS A 248 -9.90 5.82 -12.85
C HIS A 248 -9.47 4.50 -13.54
N TRP A 249 -10.35 3.48 -13.59
CA TRP A 249 -10.07 2.25 -14.34
C TRP A 249 -10.11 2.45 -15.85
N GLN A 250 -11.01 3.30 -16.33
CA GLN A 250 -11.05 3.69 -17.75
C GLN A 250 -9.78 4.45 -18.14
N GLN A 251 -9.32 5.37 -17.28
CA GLN A 251 -8.05 6.07 -17.49
C GLN A 251 -6.86 5.12 -17.45
N PHE A 252 -6.87 4.16 -16.52
CA PHE A 252 -5.82 3.16 -16.42
C PHE A 252 -5.74 2.30 -17.69
N SER A 253 -6.88 1.76 -18.17
CA SER A 253 -6.94 0.96 -19.40
C SER A 253 -6.52 1.75 -20.63
N ALA A 254 -6.93 3.03 -20.74
CA ALA A 254 -6.56 3.89 -21.86
C ALA A 254 -5.06 4.24 -21.89
N ALA A 255 -4.39 4.25 -20.73
CA ALA A 255 -2.97 4.53 -20.60
C ALA A 255 -2.08 3.27 -20.64
N TRP A 256 -2.67 2.09 -20.58
CA TRP A 256 -1.95 0.82 -20.59
C TRP A 256 -1.96 0.19 -21.99
N GLU A 257 -0.77 0.04 -22.57
CA GLU A 257 -0.57 -0.79 -23.76
C GLU A 257 -0.09 -2.18 -23.32
N PRO A 258 -0.98 -3.18 -23.23
CA PRO A 258 -0.55 -4.53 -22.86
C PRO A 258 0.40 -5.09 -23.92
N PRO A 259 1.42 -5.86 -23.48
CA PRO A 259 2.43 -6.42 -24.38
C PRO A 259 1.87 -7.43 -25.37
#